data_586ac56514611d49b590e7770f7b9c05
#
_entry.id   586ac56514611d49b590e7770f7b9c05
#
_cell.length_a   1.000
_cell.length_b   1.000
_cell.length_c   1.000
_cell.angle_alpha   90.00
_cell.angle_beta   90.00
_cell.angle_gamma   90.00
#
_symmetry.space_group_name_H-M   'P 1'
#
loop_
_entity.id
_entity.type
_entity.pdbx_description
1 polymer ?
#
loop_
_entity_poly.entity_id
_entity_poly.type
_entity_poly.pdbx_seq_one_letter_code
_entity_poly.pdbx_strand_id
1 'polypeptide(L)'
;MAKTKVDIISGFLGAGKTTFIKKLLAEALAGEKVVLIENEFGEIGIDGGFLKDSGIEVREMNSGCICCSLVGDFASSLKEILTKYTPDRVIIEPSGVGKLSDVMRAVADVEEELPVAGNSAVTLVDVKKAKLYIKNFGEFFNNQVQYAKTIVLSRTDVADQKKIDEAIQLIREINKDATIITTPLADLSGEKLLEILEHPVDLKAELFEELEEEHEHHHHHDEDGHCCCGHDHHHHHHGHDADEVFDSVGLENVPAFTEDKLHALLLRIAESEEFGKVVRAKGMVPSADGGAWFHFDLVPGETEIRRGAAEASGKVCVIGSELKEEAITREFKA
;
A
#
# COMPACT_ATOMS: atom_id res chain seq x y z
N MET A 1 -22.62 10.36 -12.97
CA MET A 1 -21.87 9.40 -13.79
C MET A 1 -20.67 8.97 -12.94
N ALA A 2 -20.28 7.69 -12.97
CA ALA A 2 -19.04 7.27 -12.34
C ALA A 2 -17.86 7.98 -13.02
N LYS A 3 -16.85 8.38 -12.26
CA LYS A 3 -15.62 8.95 -12.83
C LYS A 3 -14.74 7.83 -13.38
N THR A 4 -14.08 8.06 -14.51
CA THR A 4 -13.04 7.16 -15.03
C THR A 4 -11.87 7.13 -14.06
N LYS A 5 -11.44 5.95 -13.59
CA LYS A 5 -10.29 5.77 -12.72
C LYS A 5 -9.01 5.86 -13.54
N VAL A 6 -8.01 6.58 -13.03
CA VAL A 6 -6.68 6.70 -13.68
C VAL A 6 -5.62 6.12 -12.75
N ASP A 7 -4.94 5.06 -13.20
CA ASP A 7 -3.84 4.41 -12.50
C ASP A 7 -2.52 4.69 -13.19
N ILE A 8 -1.52 5.14 -12.46
CA ILE A 8 -0.18 5.39 -12.99
C ILE A 8 0.76 4.32 -12.46
N ILE A 9 1.34 3.52 -13.37
CA ILE A 9 2.26 2.43 -13.05
C ILE A 9 3.67 2.82 -13.49
N SER A 10 4.39 3.48 -12.60
CA SER A 10 5.75 3.97 -12.80
C SER A 10 6.79 2.96 -12.29
N GLY A 11 8.04 3.28 -12.50
CA GLY A 11 9.21 2.49 -12.07
C GLY A 11 10.32 2.53 -13.10
N PHE A 12 11.55 2.35 -12.63
CA PHE A 12 12.73 2.47 -13.48
C PHE A 12 12.80 1.35 -14.54
N LEU A 13 13.71 1.49 -15.50
CA LEU A 13 13.88 0.54 -16.60
C LEU A 13 14.09 -0.90 -16.09
N GLY A 14 13.28 -1.84 -16.59
CA GLY A 14 13.34 -3.25 -16.23
C GLY A 14 12.86 -3.59 -14.82
N ALA A 15 12.14 -2.68 -14.14
CA ALA A 15 11.56 -2.93 -12.81
C ALA A 15 10.39 -3.91 -12.81
N GLY A 16 9.82 -4.26 -13.97
CA GLY A 16 8.73 -5.23 -14.10
C GLY A 16 7.33 -4.62 -14.28
N LYS A 17 7.25 -3.36 -14.71
CA LYS A 17 5.98 -2.62 -14.92
C LYS A 17 5.01 -3.41 -15.82
N THR A 18 5.45 -3.78 -16.99
CA THR A 18 4.64 -4.53 -17.97
C THR A 18 4.14 -5.87 -17.40
N THR A 19 4.96 -6.59 -16.63
CA THR A 19 4.55 -7.84 -15.96
C THR A 19 3.46 -7.59 -14.94
N PHE A 20 3.59 -6.52 -14.16
CA PHE A 20 2.60 -6.10 -13.16
C PHE A 20 1.28 -5.71 -13.82
N ILE A 21 1.32 -4.88 -14.87
CA ILE A 21 0.14 -4.47 -15.64
C ILE A 21 -0.57 -5.68 -16.24
N LYS A 22 0.17 -6.59 -16.89
CA LYS A 22 -0.41 -7.83 -17.45
C LYS A 22 -1.15 -8.66 -16.40
N LYS A 23 -0.60 -8.76 -15.19
CA LYS A 23 -1.24 -9.47 -14.09
C LYS A 23 -2.55 -8.79 -13.65
N LEU A 24 -2.57 -7.48 -13.46
CA LEU A 24 -3.78 -6.74 -13.13
C LEU A 24 -4.86 -6.90 -14.20
N LEU A 25 -4.49 -6.75 -15.47
CA LEU A 25 -5.41 -6.88 -16.59
C LEU A 25 -6.02 -8.30 -16.70
N ALA A 26 -5.20 -9.32 -16.47
CA ALA A 26 -5.63 -10.71 -16.59
C ALA A 26 -6.48 -11.19 -15.40
N GLU A 27 -6.17 -10.75 -14.20
CA GLU A 27 -6.70 -11.34 -12.97
C GLU A 27 -7.71 -10.46 -12.23
N ALA A 28 -7.64 -9.12 -12.40
CA ALA A 28 -8.48 -8.20 -11.62
C ALA A 28 -9.41 -7.32 -12.46
N LEU A 29 -9.04 -7.00 -13.69
CA LEU A 29 -9.74 -6.00 -14.51
C LEU A 29 -10.55 -6.64 -15.65
N ALA A 30 -10.75 -7.95 -15.60
CA ALA A 30 -11.59 -8.65 -16.56
C ALA A 30 -13.03 -8.14 -16.49
N GLY A 31 -13.52 -7.58 -17.61
CA GLY A 31 -14.89 -7.02 -17.72
C GLY A 31 -14.99 -5.52 -17.51
N GLU A 32 -13.92 -4.84 -17.07
CA GLU A 32 -13.83 -3.38 -17.12
C GLU A 32 -13.39 -2.94 -18.53
N LYS A 33 -13.89 -1.79 -18.97
CA LYS A 33 -13.42 -1.16 -20.20
C LYS A 33 -12.15 -0.37 -19.93
N VAL A 34 -11.00 -1.03 -20.12
CA VAL A 34 -9.69 -0.49 -19.80
C VAL A 34 -9.00 0.05 -21.05
N VAL A 35 -8.40 1.24 -20.95
CA VAL A 35 -7.45 1.75 -21.93
C VAL A 35 -6.07 1.80 -21.28
N LEU A 36 -5.08 1.17 -21.91
CA LEU A 36 -3.69 1.21 -21.53
C LEU A 36 -2.94 2.23 -22.39
N ILE A 37 -2.29 3.18 -21.76
CA ILE A 37 -1.42 4.18 -22.41
C ILE A 37 0.03 3.81 -22.08
N GLU A 38 0.77 3.38 -23.08
CA GLU A 38 2.20 3.06 -22.96
C GLU A 38 3.05 4.16 -23.59
N ASN A 39 4.10 4.55 -22.89
CA ASN A 39 5.11 5.47 -23.40
C ASN A 39 6.49 4.83 -23.28
N GLU A 40 6.84 3.97 -24.23
CA GLU A 40 8.14 3.34 -24.28
C GLU A 40 9.13 4.05 -25.21
N PHE A 41 10.38 4.12 -24.74
CA PHE A 41 11.54 4.46 -25.56
C PHE A 41 12.07 3.15 -26.18
N GLY A 42 11.72 2.87 -27.46
CA GLY A 42 12.26 1.74 -28.19
C GLY A 42 11.26 0.61 -28.41
N GLU A 43 11.52 -0.16 -29.43
CA GLU A 43 10.64 -1.14 -30.04
C GLU A 43 10.11 -2.21 -29.07
N ILE A 44 8.85 -2.57 -29.29
CA ILE A 44 8.08 -3.72 -28.82
C ILE A 44 7.22 -3.45 -27.58
N GLY A 45 6.01 -2.98 -27.85
CA GLY A 45 4.89 -2.95 -26.91
C GLY A 45 4.43 -4.35 -26.43
N ILE A 46 3.57 -4.36 -25.45
CA ILE A 46 2.85 -5.56 -25.01
C ILE A 46 2.22 -6.22 -26.25
N ASP A 47 2.42 -7.53 -26.42
CA ASP A 47 1.85 -8.30 -27.54
C ASP A 47 0.36 -7.96 -27.71
N GLY A 48 0.06 -7.11 -28.69
CA GLY A 48 -1.28 -6.64 -28.99
C GLY A 48 -2.32 -7.76 -29.30
N GLY A 49 -1.85 -9.01 -29.40
CA GLY A 49 -2.69 -10.20 -29.53
C GLY A 49 -3.38 -10.60 -28.23
N PHE A 50 -2.68 -10.59 -27.09
CA PHE A 50 -3.25 -11.00 -25.79
C PHE A 50 -4.31 -10.01 -25.28
N LEU A 51 -4.16 -8.73 -25.60
CA LEU A 51 -5.04 -7.68 -25.10
C LEU A 51 -6.30 -7.48 -25.95
N LYS A 52 -6.26 -7.79 -27.26
CA LYS A 52 -7.42 -7.72 -28.16
C LYS A 52 -8.52 -8.71 -27.81
N ASP A 53 -8.15 -9.89 -27.34
CA ASP A 53 -9.09 -10.96 -26.99
C ASP A 53 -9.78 -10.71 -25.64
N SER A 54 -9.22 -9.83 -24.78
CA SER A 54 -9.76 -9.49 -23.46
C SER A 54 -10.58 -8.20 -23.42
N GLY A 55 -10.82 -7.54 -24.56
CA GLY A 55 -11.60 -6.29 -24.63
C GLY A 55 -10.83 -5.03 -24.18
N ILE A 56 -9.52 -5.13 -24.04
CA ILE A 56 -8.64 -4.05 -23.60
C ILE A 56 -8.13 -3.30 -24.83
N GLU A 57 -8.32 -1.98 -24.88
CA GLU A 57 -7.72 -1.13 -25.91
C GLU A 57 -6.34 -0.66 -25.48
N VAL A 58 -5.31 -1.05 -26.22
CA VAL A 58 -3.94 -0.57 -26.05
C VAL A 58 -3.68 0.59 -26.99
N ARG A 59 -3.13 1.67 -26.45
CA ARG A 59 -2.69 2.84 -27.21
C ARG A 59 -1.23 3.12 -26.91
N GLU A 60 -0.41 2.97 -27.93
CA GLU A 60 0.97 3.44 -27.94
C GLU A 60 0.98 4.94 -28.25
N MET A 61 1.61 5.71 -27.38
CA MET A 61 1.86 7.13 -27.66
C MET A 61 3.25 7.29 -28.24
N ASN A 62 3.34 7.35 -29.56
CA ASN A 62 4.58 7.50 -30.32
C ASN A 62 5.16 8.93 -30.32
N SER A 63 4.63 9.85 -29.54
CA SER A 63 5.07 11.25 -29.54
C SER A 63 5.98 11.53 -28.37
N GLY A 64 7.29 11.45 -28.57
CA GLY A 64 8.36 12.00 -27.71
C GLY A 64 8.14 11.92 -26.19
N CYS A 65 9.20 11.72 -25.42
CA CYS A 65 9.12 11.62 -23.95
C CYS A 65 8.10 12.58 -23.32
N ILE A 66 7.19 12.05 -22.49
CA ILE A 66 6.37 12.82 -21.55
C ILE A 66 7.25 13.78 -20.71
N CYS A 67 8.53 13.45 -20.56
CA CYS A 67 9.49 14.20 -19.74
C CYS A 67 10.17 15.40 -20.43
N CYS A 68 10.07 15.58 -21.76
CA CYS A 68 10.94 16.58 -22.39
C CYS A 68 10.28 17.83 -22.98
N SER A 69 8.97 17.85 -23.25
CA SER A 69 8.37 19.08 -23.79
C SER A 69 6.86 19.29 -23.59
N LEU A 70 6.09 18.36 -23.09
CA LEU A 70 4.67 18.35 -23.42
C LEU A 70 3.75 17.75 -22.35
N VAL A 71 3.76 18.24 -21.11
CA VAL A 71 2.64 18.04 -20.17
C VAL A 71 1.32 18.41 -20.86
N GLY A 72 1.32 19.46 -21.69
CA GLY A 72 0.15 19.88 -22.47
C GLY A 72 -0.29 18.88 -23.55
N ASP A 73 0.64 18.24 -24.26
CA ASP A 73 0.29 17.27 -25.32
C ASP A 73 -0.20 15.95 -24.70
N PHE A 74 0.35 15.52 -23.55
CA PHE A 74 -0.14 14.37 -22.84
C PHE A 74 -1.57 14.59 -22.32
N ALA A 75 -1.83 15.72 -21.67
CA ALA A 75 -3.16 16.10 -21.20
C ALA A 75 -4.18 16.13 -22.36
N SER A 76 -3.78 16.68 -23.52
CA SER A 76 -4.63 16.70 -24.72
C SER A 76 -4.91 15.31 -25.25
N SER A 77 -3.93 14.43 -25.31
CA SER A 77 -4.07 13.04 -25.73
C SER A 77 -4.94 12.24 -24.77
N LEU A 78 -4.77 12.43 -23.46
CA LEU A 78 -5.61 11.81 -22.45
C LEU A 78 -7.08 12.25 -22.59
N LYS A 79 -7.33 13.56 -22.84
CA LYS A 79 -8.68 14.09 -23.10
C LYS A 79 -9.31 13.48 -24.35
N GLU A 80 -8.55 13.31 -25.43
CA GLU A 80 -9.03 12.66 -26.66
C GLU A 80 -9.45 11.21 -26.39
N ILE A 81 -8.61 10.45 -25.67
CA ILE A 81 -8.87 9.06 -25.30
C ILE A 81 -10.13 8.96 -24.43
N LEU A 82 -10.26 9.77 -23.40
CA LEU A 82 -11.40 9.79 -22.52
C LEU A 82 -12.69 10.11 -23.26
N THR A 83 -12.66 11.09 -24.15
CA THR A 83 -13.82 11.50 -24.93
C THR A 83 -14.23 10.45 -25.96
N LYS A 84 -13.27 9.84 -26.65
CA LYS A 84 -13.50 8.89 -27.73
C LYS A 84 -13.92 7.51 -27.24
N TYR A 85 -13.28 7.03 -26.18
CA TYR A 85 -13.45 5.65 -25.71
C TYR A 85 -14.36 5.53 -24.49
N THR A 86 -14.55 6.60 -23.72
CA THR A 86 -15.33 6.58 -22.47
C THR A 86 -15.03 5.35 -21.62
N PRO A 87 -13.75 5.14 -21.22
CA PRO A 87 -13.36 3.96 -20.48
C PRO A 87 -13.80 4.04 -19.01
N ASP A 88 -13.92 2.88 -18.36
CA ASP A 88 -14.12 2.79 -16.92
C ASP A 88 -12.79 3.08 -16.19
N ARG A 89 -11.67 2.68 -16.82
CA ARG A 89 -10.31 2.81 -16.26
C ARG A 89 -9.28 3.12 -17.34
N VAL A 90 -8.32 3.97 -16.99
CA VAL A 90 -7.12 4.22 -17.78
C VAL A 90 -5.90 3.81 -16.96
N ILE A 91 -5.05 2.97 -17.52
CA ILE A 91 -3.73 2.64 -16.96
C ILE A 91 -2.69 3.38 -17.77
N ILE A 92 -1.81 4.12 -17.10
CA ILE A 92 -0.71 4.86 -17.71
C ILE A 92 0.60 4.20 -17.30
N GLU A 93 1.36 3.69 -18.28
CA GLU A 93 2.74 3.24 -18.10
C GLU A 93 3.69 4.31 -18.66
N PRO A 94 4.23 5.22 -17.82
CA PRO A 94 5.20 6.20 -18.29
C PRO A 94 6.55 5.54 -18.60
N SER A 95 7.39 6.23 -19.39
CA SER A 95 8.78 5.81 -19.62
C SER A 95 9.50 5.52 -18.29
N GLY A 96 10.37 4.51 -18.28
CA GLY A 96 11.17 4.15 -17.11
C GLY A 96 12.10 5.25 -16.59
N VAL A 97 12.35 6.27 -17.39
CA VAL A 97 13.10 7.50 -17.01
C VAL A 97 12.19 8.73 -16.85
N GLY A 98 10.87 8.56 -16.85
CA GLY A 98 9.89 9.63 -16.62
C GLY A 98 9.76 9.96 -15.14
N LYS A 99 9.48 11.25 -14.84
CA LYS A 99 9.11 11.67 -13.49
C LYS A 99 7.63 11.37 -13.24
N LEU A 100 7.35 10.68 -12.13
CA LEU A 100 5.97 10.37 -11.74
C LEU A 100 5.16 11.65 -11.46
N SER A 101 5.79 12.66 -10.85
CA SER A 101 5.17 13.96 -10.56
C SER A 101 4.61 14.66 -11.80
N ASP A 102 5.27 14.53 -12.95
CA ASP A 102 4.83 15.19 -14.17
C ASP A 102 3.57 14.54 -14.74
N VAL A 103 3.52 13.21 -14.69
CA VAL A 103 2.33 12.45 -15.11
C VAL A 103 1.16 12.71 -14.17
N MET A 104 1.40 12.74 -12.84
CA MET A 104 0.37 13.07 -11.86
C MET A 104 -0.21 14.47 -12.06
N ARG A 105 0.64 15.45 -12.37
CA ARG A 105 0.19 16.82 -12.68
C ARG A 105 -0.69 16.83 -13.92
N ALA A 106 -0.28 16.17 -14.99
CA ALA A 106 -1.06 16.12 -16.21
C ALA A 106 -2.43 15.43 -16.01
N VAL A 107 -2.51 14.42 -15.15
CA VAL A 107 -3.79 13.82 -14.76
C VAL A 107 -4.64 14.80 -13.97
N ALA A 108 -4.05 15.51 -13.00
CA ALA A 108 -4.76 16.53 -12.20
C ALA A 108 -5.34 17.67 -13.07
N ASP A 109 -4.58 18.13 -14.07
CA ASP A 109 -5.07 19.14 -15.02
C ASP A 109 -6.31 18.64 -15.80
N VAL A 110 -6.37 17.35 -16.11
CA VAL A 110 -7.53 16.76 -16.81
C VAL A 110 -8.73 16.53 -15.87
N GLU A 111 -8.50 16.26 -14.59
CA GLU A 111 -9.55 16.12 -13.58
C GLU A 111 -10.38 17.40 -13.39
N GLU A 112 -9.78 18.56 -13.64
CA GLU A 112 -10.50 19.84 -13.57
C GLU A 112 -11.55 20.01 -14.69
N GLU A 113 -11.36 19.32 -15.82
CA GLU A 113 -12.17 19.52 -17.01
C GLU A 113 -13.08 18.33 -17.35
N LEU A 114 -12.71 17.11 -16.95
CA LEU A 114 -13.41 15.87 -17.31
C LEU A 114 -13.74 15.02 -16.06
N PRO A 115 -14.74 14.15 -16.15
CA PRO A 115 -15.14 13.28 -15.03
C PRO A 115 -14.15 12.10 -14.87
N VAL A 116 -12.92 12.40 -14.51
CA VAL A 116 -11.87 11.40 -14.17
C VAL A 116 -11.47 11.55 -12.72
N ALA A 117 -10.75 10.58 -12.20
CA ALA A 117 -10.14 10.62 -10.87
C ALA A 117 -8.82 9.85 -10.87
N GLY A 118 -7.74 10.48 -10.37
CA GLY A 118 -6.50 9.79 -10.05
C GLY A 118 -6.76 8.76 -8.96
N ASN A 119 -6.63 7.49 -9.32
CA ASN A 119 -6.97 6.37 -8.45
C ASN A 119 -5.71 5.84 -7.72
N SER A 120 -4.71 5.37 -8.45
CA SER A 120 -3.46 4.89 -7.86
C SER A 120 -2.21 5.48 -8.52
N ALA A 121 -1.15 5.63 -7.74
CA ALA A 121 0.18 6.02 -8.21
C ALA A 121 1.19 4.99 -7.65
N VAL A 122 1.62 4.10 -8.52
CA VAL A 122 2.43 2.93 -8.18
C VAL A 122 3.84 3.10 -8.75
N THR A 123 4.86 2.74 -7.95
CA THR A 123 6.23 2.65 -8.44
C THR A 123 6.79 1.25 -8.21
N LEU A 124 7.21 0.58 -9.28
CA LEU A 124 7.91 -0.69 -9.18
C LEU A 124 9.41 -0.46 -8.95
N VAL A 125 9.97 -1.17 -7.98
CA VAL A 125 11.40 -1.09 -7.61
C VAL A 125 12.03 -2.48 -7.63
N ASP A 126 13.03 -2.67 -8.49
CA ASP A 126 13.86 -3.89 -8.47
C ASP A 126 14.79 -3.84 -7.24
N VAL A 127 14.55 -4.72 -6.25
CA VAL A 127 15.31 -4.76 -4.99
C VAL A 127 16.81 -4.97 -5.21
N LYS A 128 17.20 -5.65 -6.29
CA LYS A 128 18.61 -5.91 -6.61
C LYS A 128 19.33 -4.67 -7.14
N LYS A 129 18.59 -3.67 -7.64
CA LYS A 129 19.11 -2.50 -8.34
C LYS A 129 18.81 -1.17 -7.65
N ALA A 130 17.96 -1.15 -6.62
CA ALA A 130 17.53 0.08 -5.94
C ALA A 130 18.71 0.98 -5.55
N LYS A 131 19.72 0.44 -4.85
CA LYS A 131 20.91 1.17 -4.44
C LYS A 131 21.73 1.73 -5.62
N LEU A 132 21.81 0.98 -6.71
CA LEU A 132 22.51 1.41 -7.93
C LEU A 132 21.79 2.57 -8.60
N TYR A 133 20.45 2.48 -8.66
CA TYR A 133 19.65 3.50 -9.33
C TYR A 133 19.57 4.80 -8.53
N ILE A 134 19.46 4.74 -7.21
CA ILE A 134 19.56 5.93 -6.35
C ILE A 134 20.88 6.65 -6.59
N LYS A 135 21.99 5.93 -6.65
CA LYS A 135 23.33 6.51 -6.82
C LYS A 135 23.52 7.15 -8.20
N ASN A 136 23.05 6.51 -9.26
CA ASN A 136 23.40 6.90 -10.64
C ASN A 136 22.30 7.70 -11.34
N PHE A 137 21.05 7.56 -10.90
CA PHE A 137 19.86 8.14 -11.55
C PHE A 137 18.89 8.75 -10.52
N GLY A 138 19.45 9.27 -9.41
CA GLY A 138 18.69 9.74 -8.26
C GLY A 138 17.58 10.72 -8.59
N GLU A 139 17.77 11.62 -9.57
CA GLU A 139 16.74 12.58 -9.94
C GLU A 139 15.43 11.89 -10.36
N PHE A 140 15.51 10.92 -11.25
CA PHE A 140 14.33 10.22 -11.77
C PHE A 140 13.82 9.18 -10.79
N PHE A 141 14.72 8.34 -10.28
CA PHE A 141 14.36 7.27 -9.35
C PHE A 141 13.77 7.82 -8.06
N ASN A 142 14.38 8.84 -7.45
CA ASN A 142 13.87 9.44 -6.22
C ASN A 142 12.52 10.10 -6.45
N ASN A 143 12.30 10.77 -7.60
CA ASN A 143 11.00 11.33 -7.92
C ASN A 143 9.93 10.24 -8.03
N GLN A 144 10.21 9.12 -8.72
CA GLN A 144 9.27 8.00 -8.84
C GLN A 144 8.92 7.41 -7.46
N VAL A 145 9.90 7.25 -6.58
CA VAL A 145 9.68 6.75 -5.21
C VAL A 145 8.94 7.77 -4.36
N GLN A 146 9.34 9.04 -4.41
CA GLN A 146 8.79 10.10 -3.56
C GLN A 146 7.30 10.33 -3.78
N TYR A 147 6.84 10.28 -5.02
CA TYR A 147 5.45 10.59 -5.39
C TYR A 147 4.54 9.35 -5.44
N ALA A 148 5.09 8.14 -5.24
CA ALA A 148 4.30 6.92 -5.20
C ALA A 148 3.42 6.86 -3.93
N LYS A 149 2.16 6.45 -4.09
CA LYS A 149 1.29 6.03 -2.98
C LYS A 149 1.56 4.58 -2.60
N THR A 150 1.89 3.74 -3.58
CA THR A 150 2.24 2.34 -3.38
C THR A 150 3.54 2.02 -4.11
N ILE A 151 4.45 1.31 -3.43
CA ILE A 151 5.72 0.86 -3.98
C ILE A 151 5.73 -0.66 -3.99
N VAL A 152 5.89 -1.24 -5.18
CA VAL A 152 5.94 -2.68 -5.37
C VAL A 152 7.39 -3.12 -5.53
N LEU A 153 7.91 -3.90 -4.59
CA LEU A 153 9.24 -4.49 -4.71
C LEU A 153 9.18 -5.68 -5.65
N SER A 154 9.89 -5.60 -6.75
CA SER A 154 10.03 -6.72 -7.68
C SER A 154 11.27 -7.55 -7.39
N ARG A 155 11.26 -8.83 -7.83
CA ARG A 155 12.34 -9.80 -7.63
C ARG A 155 12.62 -10.15 -6.17
N THR A 156 11.64 -10.01 -5.31
CA THR A 156 11.71 -10.41 -3.90
C THR A 156 11.77 -11.93 -3.75
N ASP A 157 11.24 -12.67 -4.70
CA ASP A 157 11.30 -14.14 -4.81
C ASP A 157 12.72 -14.71 -4.97
N VAL A 158 13.64 -13.91 -5.54
CA VAL A 158 15.02 -14.31 -5.85
C VAL A 158 16.09 -13.43 -5.17
N ALA A 159 15.68 -12.55 -4.29
CA ALA A 159 16.56 -11.72 -3.47
C ALA A 159 16.71 -12.30 -2.07
N ASP A 160 17.86 -12.10 -1.44
CA ASP A 160 18.02 -12.39 -0.03
C ASP A 160 17.31 -11.32 0.84
N GLN A 161 16.88 -11.70 2.04
CA GLN A 161 16.15 -10.84 2.97
C GLN A 161 16.90 -9.53 3.24
N LYS A 162 18.23 -9.60 3.39
CA LYS A 162 19.05 -8.43 3.65
C LYS A 162 18.93 -7.38 2.55
N LYS A 163 18.87 -7.79 1.27
CA LYS A 163 18.69 -6.86 0.15
C LYS A 163 17.30 -6.25 0.11
N ILE A 164 16.29 -7.03 0.50
CA ILE A 164 14.92 -6.51 0.63
C ILE A 164 14.88 -5.44 1.72
N ASP A 165 15.46 -5.70 2.88
CA ASP A 165 15.52 -4.76 4.00
C ASP A 165 16.32 -3.50 3.66
N GLU A 166 17.48 -3.64 2.98
CA GLU A 166 18.27 -2.49 2.49
C GLU A 166 17.44 -1.64 1.50
N ALA A 167 16.69 -2.25 0.60
CA ALA A 167 15.85 -1.53 -0.35
C ALA A 167 14.72 -0.79 0.36
N ILE A 168 14.05 -1.42 1.33
CA ILE A 168 13.01 -0.80 2.14
C ILE A 168 13.56 0.41 2.89
N GLN A 169 14.71 0.27 3.56
CA GLN A 169 15.34 1.37 4.27
C GLN A 169 15.62 2.57 3.34
N LEU A 170 16.22 2.33 2.18
CA LEU A 170 16.51 3.37 1.20
C LEU A 170 15.23 4.05 0.68
N ILE A 171 14.16 3.28 0.47
CA ILE A 171 12.86 3.80 0.05
C ILE A 171 12.25 4.66 1.17
N ARG A 172 12.29 4.21 2.43
CA ARG A 172 11.75 4.95 3.57
C ARG A 172 12.49 6.27 3.86
N GLU A 173 13.78 6.38 3.51
CA GLU A 173 14.51 7.66 3.55
C GLU A 173 13.95 8.69 2.57
N ILE A 174 13.32 8.23 1.45
CA ILE A 174 12.74 9.10 0.41
C ILE A 174 11.23 9.28 0.63
N ASN A 175 10.51 8.20 0.94
CA ASN A 175 9.05 8.18 1.10
C ASN A 175 8.68 7.37 2.34
N LYS A 176 8.18 8.07 3.35
CA LYS A 176 7.82 7.48 4.66
C LYS A 176 6.42 6.85 4.66
N ASP A 177 5.54 7.35 3.80
CA ASP A 177 4.10 7.10 3.89
C ASP A 177 3.60 6.05 2.89
N ALA A 178 4.36 5.78 1.81
CA ALA A 178 3.92 4.84 0.78
C ALA A 178 3.72 3.43 1.34
N THR A 179 2.64 2.77 0.93
CA THR A 179 2.49 1.33 1.15
C THR A 179 3.54 0.57 0.36
N ILE A 180 4.31 -0.31 1.03
CA ILE A 180 5.34 -1.13 0.37
C ILE A 180 4.84 -2.58 0.26
N ILE A 181 4.77 -3.11 -0.97
CA ILE A 181 4.47 -4.51 -1.25
C ILE A 181 5.80 -5.26 -1.37
N THR A 182 6.07 -6.16 -0.43
CA THR A 182 7.29 -7.00 -0.40
C THR A 182 7.02 -8.43 -0.79
N THR A 183 5.76 -8.86 -0.72
CA THR A 183 5.33 -10.20 -1.13
C THR A 183 5.57 -10.39 -2.63
N PRO A 184 6.17 -11.52 -3.05
CA PRO A 184 6.36 -11.80 -4.46
C PRO A 184 5.05 -11.70 -5.24
N LEU A 185 5.09 -11.07 -6.42
CA LEU A 185 3.89 -10.88 -7.25
C LEU A 185 3.19 -12.19 -7.63
N ALA A 186 3.92 -13.31 -7.66
CA ALA A 186 3.36 -14.62 -7.94
C ALA A 186 2.46 -15.13 -6.81
N ASP A 187 2.69 -14.68 -5.58
CA ASP A 187 1.99 -15.13 -4.37
C ASP A 187 0.76 -14.25 -4.05
N LEU A 188 0.61 -13.11 -4.74
CA LEU A 188 -0.56 -12.24 -4.63
C LEU A 188 -1.48 -12.44 -5.82
N SER A 189 -2.79 -12.56 -5.60
CA SER A 189 -3.77 -12.50 -6.69
C SER A 189 -3.86 -11.09 -7.27
N GLY A 190 -4.28 -10.95 -8.53
CA GLY A 190 -4.53 -9.64 -9.13
C GLY A 190 -5.61 -8.86 -8.41
N GLU A 191 -6.64 -9.53 -7.91
CA GLU A 191 -7.71 -8.91 -7.11
C GLU A 191 -7.16 -8.31 -5.81
N LYS A 192 -6.28 -9.07 -5.09
CA LYS A 192 -5.65 -8.55 -3.88
C LYS A 192 -4.70 -7.39 -4.16
N LEU A 193 -3.97 -7.45 -5.28
CA LEU A 193 -3.16 -6.31 -5.72
C LEU A 193 -4.00 -5.07 -5.96
N LEU A 194 -5.13 -5.21 -6.67
CA LEU A 194 -6.03 -4.09 -6.95
C LEU A 194 -6.62 -3.51 -5.66
N GLU A 195 -7.04 -4.35 -4.72
CA GLU A 195 -7.52 -3.95 -3.40
C GLU A 195 -6.48 -3.09 -2.66
N ILE A 196 -5.21 -3.55 -2.60
CA ILE A 196 -4.13 -2.81 -1.95
C ILE A 196 -3.87 -1.45 -2.62
N LEU A 197 -3.98 -1.38 -3.95
CA LEU A 197 -3.78 -0.13 -4.69
C LEU A 197 -4.90 0.89 -4.45
N GLU A 198 -6.13 0.43 -4.30
CA GLU A 198 -7.31 1.27 -4.11
C GLU A 198 -7.54 1.60 -2.62
N HIS A 199 -7.23 0.67 -1.72
CA HIS A 199 -7.48 0.75 -0.28
C HIS A 199 -6.25 0.28 0.51
N PRO A 200 -5.20 1.11 0.61
CA PRO A 200 -4.03 0.75 1.42
C PRO A 200 -4.42 0.61 2.89
N VAL A 201 -4.10 -0.54 3.49
CA VAL A 201 -4.39 -0.85 4.90
C VAL A 201 -3.43 -0.10 5.81
N ASP A 202 -3.96 0.68 6.74
CA ASP A 202 -3.22 1.29 7.85
C ASP A 202 -3.62 0.60 9.18
N LEU A 203 -2.85 -0.42 9.56
CA LEU A 203 -3.09 -1.17 10.79
C LEU A 203 -3.07 -0.31 12.05
N LYS A 204 -2.29 0.78 12.05
CA LYS A 204 -2.24 1.67 13.20
C LYS A 204 -3.56 2.42 13.36
N ALA A 205 -4.05 3.02 12.27
CA ALA A 205 -5.32 3.73 12.28
C ALA A 205 -6.49 2.80 12.66
N GLU A 206 -6.55 1.60 12.07
CA GLU A 206 -7.57 0.60 12.42
C GLU A 206 -7.57 0.25 13.91
N LEU A 207 -6.39 0.01 14.51
CA LEU A 207 -6.28 -0.36 15.91
C LEU A 207 -6.67 0.77 16.87
N PHE A 208 -6.32 2.02 16.54
CA PHE A 208 -6.74 3.16 17.37
C PHE A 208 -8.24 3.40 17.28
N GLU A 209 -8.85 3.30 16.11
CA GLU A 209 -10.31 3.39 15.93
C GLU A 209 -11.05 2.30 16.73
N GLU A 210 -10.57 1.04 16.66
CA GLU A 210 -11.14 -0.06 17.45
C GLU A 210 -11.02 0.18 18.98
N LEU A 211 -9.91 0.78 19.46
CA LEU A 211 -9.75 1.11 20.88
C LEU A 211 -10.68 2.24 21.33
N GLU A 212 -10.91 3.23 20.49
CA GLU A 212 -11.86 4.32 20.79
C GLU A 212 -13.29 3.81 20.86
N GLU A 213 -13.73 2.94 19.94
CA GLU A 213 -15.05 2.32 19.96
C GLU A 213 -15.28 1.47 21.22
N GLU A 214 -14.27 0.70 21.69
CA GLU A 214 -14.36 -0.09 22.92
C GLU A 214 -14.55 0.81 24.17
N HIS A 215 -13.93 1.99 24.19
CA HIS A 215 -14.08 2.95 25.30
C HIS A 215 -15.46 3.62 25.34
N GLU A 216 -16.12 3.86 24.21
CA GLU A 216 -17.47 4.45 24.17
C GLU A 216 -18.55 3.47 24.66
N HIS A 217 -18.36 2.16 24.52
CA HIS A 217 -19.34 1.15 24.95
C HIS A 217 -19.35 0.85 26.46
N HIS A 218 -18.40 1.35 27.26
CA HIS A 218 -18.34 1.14 28.71
C HIS A 218 -19.03 2.20 29.58
N HIS A 219 -19.78 3.11 29.01
CA HIS A 219 -20.66 3.95 29.79
C HIS A 219 -21.92 3.19 30.21
N HIS A 220 -21.84 2.49 31.36
CA HIS A 220 -22.97 1.92 32.03
C HIS A 220 -23.96 3.03 32.38
N HIS A 221 -25.16 2.94 31.82
CA HIS A 221 -26.32 3.61 32.37
C HIS A 221 -26.71 2.88 33.66
N ASP A 222 -26.34 3.43 34.82
CA ASP A 222 -26.98 3.08 36.07
C ASP A 222 -28.39 3.65 36.02
N GLU A 223 -29.37 2.76 35.98
CA GLU A 223 -30.77 3.07 36.17
C GLU A 223 -31.00 3.50 37.63
N ASP A 224 -30.87 4.78 37.93
CA ASP A 224 -31.60 5.38 39.08
C ASP A 224 -31.84 6.85 38.80
N GLY A 225 -33.11 7.14 38.49
CA GLY A 225 -33.61 8.47 38.21
C GLY A 225 -33.67 9.34 39.47
N HIS A 226 -32.99 10.49 39.45
CA HIS A 226 -33.43 11.68 40.14
C HIS A 226 -33.08 12.95 39.40
N CYS A 227 -34.13 13.58 38.88
CA CYS A 227 -34.14 14.90 38.31
C CYS A 227 -34.02 15.94 39.44
N CYS A 228 -33.05 16.89 39.39
CA CYS A 228 -33.17 18.23 39.96
C CYS A 228 -32.14 19.21 39.39
N CYS A 229 -32.65 20.18 38.61
CA CYS A 229 -32.27 21.58 38.58
C CYS A 229 -30.86 21.99 38.08
N GLY A 230 -30.85 22.50 36.89
CA GLY A 230 -30.21 23.70 36.36
C GLY A 230 -28.87 24.16 36.95
N HIS A 231 -27.83 24.02 36.16
CA HIS A 231 -26.77 25.04 36.04
C HIS A 231 -26.00 24.78 34.73
N ASP A 232 -25.88 25.83 33.92
CA ASP A 232 -25.01 25.84 32.73
C ASP A 232 -23.55 25.58 33.15
N HIS A 233 -23.06 24.42 32.86
CA HIS A 233 -21.64 24.15 32.83
C HIS A 233 -21.28 23.60 31.43
N HIS A 234 -20.57 24.42 30.66
CA HIS A 234 -19.81 23.98 29.54
C HIS A 234 -18.81 22.94 30.03
N HIS A 235 -19.17 21.68 29.97
CA HIS A 235 -18.23 20.58 30.08
C HIS A 235 -17.48 20.48 28.75
N HIS A 236 -16.26 21.02 28.72
CA HIS A 236 -15.24 20.54 27.82
C HIS A 236 -14.99 19.07 28.19
N HIS A 237 -15.53 18.16 27.42
CA HIS A 237 -15.08 16.78 27.43
C HIS A 237 -13.62 16.80 26.91
N HIS A 238 -12.67 16.83 27.84
CA HIS A 238 -11.32 16.33 27.56
C HIS A 238 -11.44 14.80 27.55
N GLY A 239 -11.91 14.23 26.43
CA GLY A 239 -11.55 12.90 26.05
C GLY A 239 -10.04 12.96 25.80
N HIS A 240 -9.22 12.28 26.57
CA HIS A 240 -7.85 12.03 26.20
C HIS A 240 -7.92 11.12 24.98
N ASP A 241 -7.47 11.62 23.81
CA ASP A 241 -7.33 10.79 22.63
C ASP A 241 -6.44 9.59 23.00
N ALA A 242 -6.77 8.40 22.52
CA ALA A 242 -6.01 7.19 22.84
C ALA A 242 -4.52 7.36 22.47
N ASP A 243 -4.23 8.14 21.44
CA ASP A 243 -2.88 8.58 21.02
C ASP A 243 -2.11 9.37 22.11
N GLU A 244 -2.77 10.01 23.07
CA GLU A 244 -2.11 10.73 24.17
C GLU A 244 -1.70 9.80 25.32
N VAL A 245 -2.32 8.60 25.41
CA VAL A 245 -2.12 7.66 26.52
C VAL A 245 -1.26 6.46 26.14
N PHE A 246 -1.30 6.04 24.88
CA PHE A 246 -0.63 4.84 24.38
C PHE A 246 0.38 5.14 23.28
N ASP A 247 1.53 4.47 23.38
CA ASP A 247 2.52 4.39 22.31
C ASP A 247 2.17 3.26 21.35
N SER A 248 2.67 3.34 20.11
CA SER A 248 2.55 2.27 19.14
C SER A 248 3.88 1.92 18.49
N VAL A 249 4.11 0.62 18.27
CA VAL A 249 5.25 0.08 17.50
C VAL A 249 4.71 -0.62 16.27
N GLY A 250 4.96 -0.04 15.09
CA GLY A 250 4.62 -0.61 13.79
C GLY A 250 5.82 -1.26 13.13
N LEU A 251 5.67 -2.51 12.67
CA LEU A 251 6.70 -3.24 11.96
C LEU A 251 6.22 -3.63 10.57
N GLU A 252 7.07 -3.42 9.57
CA GLU A 252 6.84 -3.82 8.18
C GLU A 252 7.87 -4.87 7.76
N ASN A 253 7.55 -5.63 6.72
CA ASN A 253 8.40 -6.71 6.20
C ASN A 253 8.79 -7.71 7.30
N VAL A 254 7.81 -8.13 8.07
CA VAL A 254 7.99 -9.18 9.09
C VAL A 254 8.14 -10.53 8.40
N PRO A 255 9.17 -11.33 8.73
CA PRO A 255 9.44 -12.60 8.08
C PRO A 255 8.38 -13.66 8.38
N ALA A 256 8.50 -14.82 7.72
CA ALA A 256 7.58 -15.93 7.91
C ALA A 256 7.72 -16.59 9.28
N PHE A 257 6.60 -16.95 9.89
CA PHE A 257 6.51 -17.68 11.16
C PHE A 257 5.91 -19.07 10.98
N THR A 258 6.31 -20.01 11.83
CA THR A 258 5.47 -21.18 12.11
C THR A 258 4.38 -20.79 13.11
N GLU A 259 3.23 -21.46 13.06
CA GLU A 259 2.11 -21.17 13.96
C GLU A 259 2.52 -21.26 15.45
N ASP A 260 3.29 -22.30 15.81
CA ASP A 260 3.79 -22.50 17.19
C ASP A 260 4.71 -21.36 17.65
N LYS A 261 5.62 -20.89 16.78
CA LYS A 261 6.53 -19.77 17.12
C LYS A 261 5.76 -18.47 17.28
N LEU A 262 4.82 -18.19 16.38
CA LEU A 262 3.99 -17.01 16.46
C LEU A 262 3.16 -17.00 17.74
N HIS A 263 2.48 -18.10 18.02
CA HIS A 263 1.67 -18.26 19.23
C HIS A 263 2.49 -18.09 20.52
N ALA A 264 3.67 -18.73 20.59
CA ALA A 264 4.57 -18.60 21.74
C ALA A 264 5.08 -17.15 21.92
N LEU A 265 5.37 -16.45 20.83
CA LEU A 265 5.79 -15.04 20.86
C LEU A 265 4.65 -14.14 21.36
N LEU A 266 3.43 -14.33 20.84
CA LEU A 266 2.27 -13.54 21.23
C LEU A 266 1.92 -13.70 22.71
N LEU A 267 1.99 -14.93 23.23
CA LEU A 267 1.82 -15.18 24.68
C LEU A 267 2.89 -14.45 25.51
N ARG A 268 4.16 -14.48 25.09
CA ARG A 268 5.22 -13.74 25.78
C ARG A 268 4.99 -12.24 25.76
N ILE A 269 4.53 -11.69 24.65
CA ILE A 269 4.21 -10.26 24.49
C ILE A 269 3.08 -9.86 25.43
N ALA A 270 2.06 -10.72 25.59
CA ALA A 270 0.91 -10.47 26.46
C ALA A 270 1.26 -10.53 27.96
N GLU A 271 2.20 -11.42 28.36
CA GLU A 271 2.43 -11.76 29.76
C GLU A 271 3.71 -11.16 30.35
N SER A 272 4.65 -10.73 29.49
CA SER A 272 5.98 -10.30 29.95
C SER A 272 6.16 -8.79 29.89
N GLU A 273 6.68 -8.19 30.97
CA GLU A 273 7.11 -6.78 31.00
C GLU A 273 8.37 -6.51 30.15
N GLU A 274 8.94 -7.54 29.51
CA GLU A 274 10.09 -7.40 28.58
C GLU A 274 9.75 -6.46 27.41
N PHE A 275 8.48 -6.40 27.00
CA PHE A 275 8.01 -5.63 25.86
C PHE A 275 7.33 -4.30 26.22
N GLY A 276 7.20 -4.00 27.51
CA GLY A 276 6.37 -2.94 28.05
C GLY A 276 4.97 -3.46 28.43
N LYS A 277 4.03 -2.57 28.65
CA LYS A 277 2.65 -2.92 28.98
C LYS A 277 1.81 -2.94 27.69
N VAL A 278 1.79 -4.07 27.03
CA VAL A 278 1.03 -4.24 25.77
C VAL A 278 -0.45 -4.37 26.08
N VAL A 279 -1.28 -3.55 25.44
CA VAL A 279 -2.75 -3.60 25.55
C VAL A 279 -3.38 -4.24 24.33
N ARG A 280 -2.75 -4.12 23.15
CA ARG A 280 -3.22 -4.77 21.92
C ARG A 280 -2.07 -5.02 20.95
N ALA A 281 -2.17 -6.09 20.20
CA ALA A 281 -1.33 -6.28 19.02
C ALA A 281 -2.13 -6.94 17.90
N LYS A 282 -1.94 -6.45 16.69
CA LYS A 282 -2.58 -6.99 15.48
C LYS A 282 -1.52 -7.15 14.40
N GLY A 283 -1.68 -8.17 13.57
CA GLY A 283 -0.73 -8.35 12.49
C GLY A 283 -1.12 -9.42 11.51
N MET A 284 -0.41 -9.38 10.39
CA MET A 284 -0.48 -10.37 9.32
C MET A 284 0.94 -10.72 8.89
N VAL A 285 1.30 -11.99 9.00
CA VAL A 285 2.65 -12.48 8.71
C VAL A 285 2.61 -13.72 7.82
N PRO A 286 3.60 -13.92 6.93
CA PRO A 286 3.66 -15.13 6.11
C PRO A 286 3.81 -16.40 6.96
N SER A 287 3.19 -17.50 6.52
CA SER A 287 3.42 -18.82 7.11
C SER A 287 4.71 -19.43 6.57
N ALA A 288 5.55 -19.95 7.48
CA ALA A 288 6.76 -20.67 7.09
C ALA A 288 6.46 -22.01 6.42
N ASP A 289 5.26 -22.55 6.59
CA ASP A 289 4.82 -23.80 5.97
C ASP A 289 4.34 -23.62 4.52
N GLY A 290 4.28 -22.36 4.05
CA GLY A 290 3.85 -21.97 2.71
C GLY A 290 2.33 -21.93 2.51
N GLY A 291 1.89 -21.19 1.49
CA GLY A 291 0.52 -21.20 0.96
C GLY A 291 -0.55 -20.43 1.73
N ALA A 292 -0.32 -20.05 2.98
CA ALA A 292 -1.25 -19.25 3.76
C ALA A 292 -0.50 -18.18 4.56
N TRP A 293 -1.24 -17.20 5.07
CA TRP A 293 -0.74 -16.20 6.00
C TRP A 293 -1.43 -16.38 7.36
N PHE A 294 -0.77 -15.95 8.43
CA PHE A 294 -1.37 -15.84 9.75
C PHE A 294 -1.81 -14.39 9.96
N HIS A 295 -3.08 -14.23 10.23
CA HIS A 295 -3.66 -12.98 10.72
C HIS A 295 -3.92 -13.18 12.21
N PHE A 296 -3.39 -12.31 13.05
CA PHE A 296 -3.55 -12.46 14.49
C PHE A 296 -4.08 -11.17 15.11
N ASP A 297 -4.81 -11.35 16.20
CA ASP A 297 -5.25 -10.32 17.12
C ASP A 297 -4.93 -10.78 18.54
N LEU A 298 -4.38 -9.87 19.35
CA LEU A 298 -3.98 -10.13 20.73
C LEU A 298 -4.48 -9.01 21.61
N VAL A 299 -5.23 -9.36 22.63
CA VAL A 299 -5.49 -8.55 23.81
C VAL A 299 -5.01 -9.32 25.05
N PRO A 300 -4.69 -8.66 26.20
CA PRO A 300 -4.26 -9.36 27.39
C PRO A 300 -5.25 -10.44 27.84
N GLY A 301 -4.78 -11.69 27.83
CA GLY A 301 -5.58 -12.87 28.19
C GLY A 301 -6.27 -13.58 27.02
N GLU A 302 -6.26 -13.01 25.82
CA GLU A 302 -6.85 -13.62 24.63
C GLU A 302 -5.95 -13.42 23.40
N THR A 303 -5.67 -14.51 22.68
CA THR A 303 -4.87 -14.48 21.46
C THR A 303 -5.57 -15.30 20.39
N GLU A 304 -5.91 -14.68 19.30
CA GLU A 304 -6.49 -15.33 18.13
C GLU A 304 -5.48 -15.34 16.97
N ILE A 305 -5.30 -16.52 16.33
CA ILE A 305 -4.53 -16.69 15.11
C ILE A 305 -5.42 -17.38 14.09
N ARG A 306 -5.60 -16.73 12.94
CA ARG A 306 -6.41 -17.23 11.82
C ARG A 306 -5.54 -17.38 10.57
N ARG A 307 -5.84 -18.37 9.75
CA ARG A 307 -5.23 -18.49 8.42
C ARG A 307 -5.99 -17.64 7.42
N GLY A 308 -5.27 -16.88 6.62
CA GLY A 308 -5.82 -15.94 5.63
C GLY A 308 -5.08 -15.95 4.31
N ALA A 309 -5.54 -15.09 3.40
CA ALA A 309 -4.88 -14.84 2.13
C ALA A 309 -3.53 -14.12 2.32
N ALA A 310 -2.70 -14.14 1.28
CA ALA A 310 -1.45 -13.39 1.26
C ALA A 310 -1.73 -11.88 1.24
N GLU A 311 -0.93 -11.14 1.99
CA GLU A 311 -1.02 -9.68 2.13
C GLU A 311 0.16 -8.97 1.44
N ALA A 312 0.11 -7.64 1.38
CA ALA A 312 1.12 -6.80 0.74
C ALA A 312 2.53 -7.04 1.29
N SER A 313 2.66 -7.10 2.61
CA SER A 313 3.89 -7.44 3.33
C SER A 313 3.54 -7.95 4.73
N GLY A 314 4.48 -8.64 5.39
CA GLY A 314 4.33 -8.96 6.80
C GLY A 314 4.27 -7.66 7.61
N LYS A 315 3.18 -7.42 8.32
CA LYS A 315 2.96 -6.22 9.15
C LYS A 315 2.52 -6.62 10.55
N VAL A 316 3.02 -5.88 11.51
CA VAL A 316 2.62 -6.01 12.93
C VAL A 316 2.49 -4.61 13.51
N CYS A 317 1.45 -4.37 14.27
CA CYS A 317 1.28 -3.19 15.10
C CYS A 317 1.05 -3.63 16.55
N VAL A 318 1.79 -3.05 17.49
CA VAL A 318 1.68 -3.27 18.92
C VAL A 318 1.37 -1.95 19.58
N ILE A 319 0.32 -1.91 20.41
CA ILE A 319 -0.09 -0.72 21.16
C ILE A 319 0.03 -1.00 22.65
N GLY A 320 0.49 -0.01 23.40
CA GLY A 320 0.65 -0.13 24.85
C GLY A 320 1.34 1.07 25.48
N SER A 321 1.71 0.96 26.72
CA SER A 321 2.48 1.98 27.42
C SER A 321 3.89 1.48 27.77
N GLU A 322 4.87 2.37 27.76
CA GLU A 322 6.28 2.05 28.03
C GLU A 322 6.83 0.97 27.10
N LEU A 323 6.39 0.95 25.83
CA LEU A 323 6.77 -0.06 24.86
C LEU A 323 8.29 -0.05 24.62
N LYS A 324 8.86 -1.26 24.55
CA LYS A 324 10.30 -1.46 24.28
C LYS A 324 10.48 -1.87 22.81
N GLU A 325 10.47 -0.89 21.93
CA GLU A 325 10.53 -1.06 20.48
C GLU A 325 11.66 -1.98 20.02
N GLU A 326 12.87 -1.86 20.58
CA GLU A 326 14.00 -2.72 20.22
C GLU A 326 13.75 -4.20 20.53
N ALA A 327 13.09 -4.49 21.67
CA ALA A 327 12.75 -5.86 22.06
C ALA A 327 11.68 -6.44 21.15
N ILE A 328 10.62 -5.68 20.89
CA ILE A 328 9.53 -6.07 19.98
C ILE A 328 10.09 -6.32 18.58
N THR A 329 10.84 -5.38 18.05
CA THR A 329 11.45 -5.48 16.71
C THR A 329 12.36 -6.70 16.60
N ARG A 330 13.22 -6.95 17.58
CA ARG A 330 14.12 -8.10 17.59
C ARG A 330 13.37 -9.42 17.48
N GLU A 331 12.29 -9.60 18.23
CA GLU A 331 11.53 -10.85 18.25
C GLU A 331 10.74 -11.09 16.97
N PHE A 332 10.16 -10.07 16.38
CA PHE A 332 9.42 -10.20 15.12
C PHE A 332 10.32 -10.24 13.88
N LYS A 333 11.58 -9.82 13.99
CA LYS A 333 12.54 -9.82 12.87
C LYS A 333 13.60 -10.94 12.96
N ALA A 334 13.53 -11.81 14.00
CA ALA A 334 14.50 -12.88 14.27
C ALA A 334 14.39 -14.08 13.31
#